data_19746d9a95f2d860a74a7156797fdac3
#
_entry.id   19746d9a95f2d860a74a7156797fdac3
#
_cell.length_a   1.000
_cell.length_b   1.000
_cell.length_c   1.000
_cell.angle_alpha   90.00
_cell.angle_beta   90.00
_cell.angle_gamma   90.00
#
_symmetry.space_group_name_H-M   'P 1'
#
loop_
_entity.id
_entity.type
_entity.pdbx_description
1 polymer ?
#
loop_
_entity_poly.entity_id
_entity_poly.type
_entity_poly.pdbx_seq_one_letter_code
_entity_poly.pdbx_strand_id
1 'polypeptide(L)'
;MTSFLIRPFKSRHLPFVACVFAAIAPSLSAQQAPVCAASPEVQAALNQIPSGNQPAGQSLYQFVLSRRTALQNLMRQYPGDVFVESAYIGTMQYYDQYYGRPTNYSDTVKVIAEYKARHEQHPENAEITYLYATALVGRDTPQALKLFDNALEKDPNLDLPHLDFVTIYASPNFLDKAKAIDHEKTFLAACAAALQGYSSLWQIDDKELIAQSIPKLRQILQPRTDSDALRAYPTLWSLEFKAKPASDYDALRKQVAADVVRIRALNRQDLTEWWSALEDGYKLANDPKNSDWAKNERETRFPYAWELLSRDQWLKDHPRPNNDAPFDQKQAYDRDLLKQSDDWIKQRPDSIYILYSRLGPMEGLDDIPASDVEACVKRMLELAQADAGPNPIPSDTRFGLAEAIYKRKLDPQQQVEMAHKGVEQLDAEMKQPPYDLFFTKKELDDQVFYQTYNKAQGLFYEAEGYVRLKQTDNARAALVQLDQTLRALKSQINDKDLRRKKYLERESSYWNARAHLAQLQNRKLDAMAYYQSALLDRLESGSLPAPGEKDNLADDAHTLWASLGGTDDGWKSWYADRAAALANQSHLTWETAQGPLPPFQLTDLQGKTWQLADLKGKVVFLNFWASS
;
A
#
# COMPACT_ATOMS: atom_id res chain seq x y z
N MET A 1 -0.29 -16.28 -9.57
CA MET A 1 0.46 -15.65 -8.49
C MET A 1 0.77 -14.21 -8.87
N THR A 2 -0.09 -13.32 -8.55
CA THR A 2 0.18 -11.90 -8.70
C THR A 2 0.58 -11.40 -7.33
N SER A 3 1.89 -11.47 -7.07
CA SER A 3 2.46 -10.61 -6.04
C SER A 3 1.97 -9.21 -6.36
N PHE A 4 1.12 -8.65 -5.50
CA PHE A 4 0.98 -7.23 -5.44
C PHE A 4 2.40 -6.72 -5.18
N LEU A 5 3.06 -6.28 -6.24
CA LEU A 5 3.98 -5.19 -6.12
C LEU A 5 3.13 -4.06 -5.53
N ILE A 6 3.10 -3.97 -4.20
CA ILE A 6 3.07 -2.65 -3.60
C ILE A 6 4.19 -1.98 -4.37
N ARG A 7 3.84 -1.20 -5.40
CA ARG A 7 4.81 -0.28 -5.99
C ARG A 7 5.44 0.34 -4.78
N PRO A 8 6.77 0.25 -4.63
CA PRO A 8 7.38 1.06 -3.62
C PRO A 8 6.79 2.42 -3.92
N PHE A 9 6.01 2.95 -3.00
CA PHE A 9 5.74 4.35 -2.99
C PHE A 9 7.13 4.91 -3.19
N LYS A 10 7.41 5.47 -4.37
CA LYS A 10 8.50 6.42 -4.44
C LYS A 10 8.26 7.21 -3.19
N SER A 11 9.13 7.03 -2.21
CA SER A 11 9.10 7.79 -0.99
C SER A 11 9.20 9.25 -1.46
N ARG A 12 8.07 9.78 -1.88
CA ARG A 12 7.86 11.19 -1.87
C ARG A 12 7.92 11.43 -0.39
N HIS A 13 9.08 11.86 0.05
CA HIS A 13 9.31 12.33 1.38
C HIS A 13 8.11 13.23 1.67
N LEU A 14 7.13 12.67 2.38
CA LEU A 14 6.20 13.52 3.10
C LEU A 14 7.12 14.30 4.00
N PRO A 15 7.17 15.62 3.88
CA PRO A 15 7.81 16.39 4.91
C PRO A 15 7.07 16.00 6.19
N PHE A 16 7.74 15.26 7.05
CA PHE A 16 7.37 15.27 8.44
C PHE A 16 7.27 16.75 8.79
N VAL A 17 6.09 17.21 9.16
CA VAL A 17 5.93 18.49 9.82
C VAL A 17 6.58 18.33 11.19
N ALA A 18 7.91 18.35 11.19
CA ALA A 18 8.69 18.52 12.38
C ALA A 18 8.96 20.01 12.49
N CYS A 19 8.18 20.64 13.33
CA CYS A 19 8.31 22.07 13.66
C CYS A 19 9.70 22.37 14.21
N VAL A 20 10.34 23.36 13.64
CA VAL A 20 11.57 23.94 14.16
C VAL A 20 11.73 25.40 13.79
N PHE A 21 11.82 26.35 14.75
CA PHE A 21 12.85 27.40 14.76
C PHE A 21 12.64 28.58 15.69
N ALA A 22 13.75 29.02 16.24
CA ALA A 22 13.90 30.30 16.89
C ALA A 22 14.78 31.26 16.07
N ALA A 23 14.42 32.52 16.00
CA ALA A 23 15.28 33.60 15.55
C ALA A 23 15.19 34.83 16.50
N ILE A 24 16.30 35.45 16.69
CA ILE A 24 16.49 36.66 17.52
C ILE A 24 16.18 37.91 16.64
N ALA A 25 15.29 38.77 17.08
CA ALA A 25 15.16 40.14 16.55
C ALA A 25 14.71 41.12 17.64
N PRO A 26 15.13 42.40 17.58
CA PRO A 26 14.93 43.36 18.65
C PRO A 26 13.50 43.93 18.68
N SER A 27 13.08 44.27 19.88
CA SER A 27 11.78 44.80 20.28
C SER A 27 11.34 46.07 19.56
N LEU A 28 10.18 46.01 18.91
CA LEU A 28 9.35 47.18 18.61
C LEU A 28 7.87 46.77 18.68
N SER A 29 7.14 47.44 19.58
CA SER A 29 5.69 47.46 19.78
C SER A 29 4.90 46.14 19.71
N ALA A 30 4.08 45.91 20.71
CA ALA A 30 3.25 44.76 20.99
C ALA A 30 2.21 44.40 19.88
N GLN A 31 2.68 44.05 18.69
CA GLN A 31 2.00 43.11 17.83
C GLN A 31 2.49 41.73 18.29
N GLN A 32 1.56 40.89 18.66
CA GLN A 32 1.85 39.49 18.96
C GLN A 32 2.68 38.90 17.79
N ALA A 33 3.87 38.39 18.07
CA ALA A 33 4.73 37.85 17.01
C ALA A 33 4.04 36.67 16.32
N PRO A 34 4.18 36.49 14.99
CA PRO A 34 3.61 35.37 14.27
C PRO A 34 4.05 34.05 14.87
N VAL A 35 3.13 33.09 14.99
CA VAL A 35 3.40 31.75 15.55
C VAL A 35 3.99 30.86 14.45
N CYS A 36 5.27 31.04 14.17
CA CYS A 36 5.99 30.38 13.08
C CYS A 36 6.84 29.17 13.52
N ALA A 37 7.22 29.12 14.79
CA ALA A 37 8.18 28.13 15.29
C ALA A 37 8.01 27.93 16.81
N ALA A 38 8.37 26.74 17.26
CA ALA A 38 8.46 26.43 18.68
C ALA A 38 9.48 27.33 19.40
N SER A 39 9.32 27.53 20.70
CA SER A 39 10.36 28.15 21.50
C SER A 39 11.67 27.37 21.41
N PRO A 40 12.84 28.00 21.62
CA PRO A 40 14.14 27.29 21.58
C PRO A 40 14.20 26.06 22.49
N GLU A 41 13.54 26.13 23.64
CA GLU A 41 13.48 25.04 24.62
C GLU A 41 12.62 23.89 24.13
N VAL A 42 11.42 24.19 23.63
CA VAL A 42 10.50 23.19 23.02
C VAL A 42 11.17 22.55 21.80
N GLN A 43 11.83 23.36 20.98
CA GLN A 43 12.54 22.89 19.81
C GLN A 43 13.68 21.93 20.17
N ALA A 44 14.50 22.29 21.15
CA ALA A 44 15.57 21.42 21.63
C ALA A 44 15.03 20.08 22.18
N ALA A 45 13.87 20.13 22.84
CA ALA A 45 13.18 18.92 23.33
C ALA A 45 12.59 18.08 22.18
N LEU A 46 11.95 18.71 21.18
CA LEU A 46 11.44 18.01 19.98
C LEU A 46 12.58 17.34 19.18
N ASN A 47 13.75 17.96 19.10
CA ASN A 47 14.91 17.41 18.41
C ASN A 47 15.49 16.16 19.09
N GLN A 48 15.15 15.90 20.35
CA GLN A 48 15.52 14.68 21.06
C GLN A 48 14.55 13.51 20.79
N ILE A 49 13.39 13.78 20.22
CA ILE A 49 12.45 12.73 19.85
C ILE A 49 13.07 11.88 18.72
N PRO A 50 13.06 10.56 18.83
CA PRO A 50 13.53 9.69 17.75
C PRO A 50 12.85 10.07 16.43
N SER A 51 13.63 10.51 15.46
CA SER A 51 13.15 10.95 14.14
C SER A 51 13.87 10.17 13.05
N GLY A 52 13.36 10.22 11.83
CA GLY A 52 13.95 9.53 10.70
C GLY A 52 13.50 8.08 10.57
N ASN A 53 14.39 7.22 10.10
CA ASN A 53 14.09 5.83 9.83
C ASN A 53 14.04 4.99 11.12
N GLN A 54 13.21 3.96 11.10
CA GLN A 54 13.12 2.96 12.17
C GLN A 54 14.50 2.34 12.43
N PRO A 55 14.98 2.30 13.69
CA PRO A 55 16.25 1.67 14.02
C PRO A 55 16.27 0.17 13.71
N ALA A 56 17.44 -0.35 13.37
CA ALA A 56 17.63 -1.78 13.19
C ALA A 56 17.34 -2.54 14.50
N GLY A 57 16.65 -3.69 14.38
CA GLY A 57 16.28 -4.51 15.55
C GLY A 57 15.07 -4.00 16.34
N GLN A 58 14.45 -2.92 15.92
CA GLN A 58 13.21 -2.39 16.49
C GLN A 58 12.08 -2.56 15.49
N SER A 59 10.93 -3.10 15.91
CA SER A 59 9.76 -3.07 15.04
C SER A 59 9.27 -1.65 14.85
N LEU A 60 8.52 -1.40 13.78
CA LEU A 60 7.96 -0.06 13.60
C LEU A 60 6.96 0.28 14.69
N TYR A 61 6.18 -0.69 15.15
CA TYR A 61 5.28 -0.48 16.27
C TYR A 61 6.04 0.01 17.52
N GLN A 62 7.13 -0.66 17.87
CA GLN A 62 8.01 -0.26 18.99
C GLN A 62 8.60 1.14 18.76
N PHE A 63 9.03 1.44 17.54
CA PHE A 63 9.56 2.76 17.19
C PHE A 63 8.48 3.85 17.35
N VAL A 64 7.28 3.65 16.78
CA VAL A 64 6.17 4.60 16.92
C VAL A 64 5.71 4.72 18.38
N LEU A 65 5.67 3.61 19.13
CA LEU A 65 5.35 3.62 20.55
C LEU A 65 6.36 4.43 21.36
N SER A 66 7.65 4.31 21.07
CA SER A 66 8.70 5.10 21.73
C SER A 66 8.53 6.61 21.45
N ARG A 67 8.26 6.97 20.19
CA ARG A 67 7.96 8.36 19.79
C ARG A 67 6.71 8.90 20.49
N ARG A 68 5.63 8.13 20.46
CA ARG A 68 4.38 8.48 21.15
C ARG A 68 4.61 8.75 22.62
N THR A 69 5.30 7.85 23.30
CA THR A 69 5.61 7.98 24.74
C THR A 69 6.46 9.23 25.01
N ALA A 70 7.47 9.48 24.19
CA ALA A 70 8.32 10.66 24.32
C ALA A 70 7.52 11.96 24.10
N LEU A 71 6.66 12.01 23.09
CA LEU A 71 5.79 13.17 22.82
C LEU A 71 4.74 13.39 23.92
N GLN A 72 4.15 12.32 24.47
CA GLN A 72 3.25 12.43 25.61
C GLN A 72 3.97 12.96 26.88
N ASN A 73 5.25 12.67 27.05
CA ASN A 73 6.07 13.25 28.12
C ASN A 73 6.28 14.76 27.86
N LEU A 74 6.57 15.14 26.63
CA LEU A 74 6.71 16.56 26.28
C LEU A 74 5.40 17.34 26.43
N MET A 75 4.25 16.76 26.07
CA MET A 75 2.93 17.37 26.30
C MET A 75 2.67 17.63 27.80
N ARG A 76 3.19 16.78 28.68
CA ARG A 76 3.13 17.01 30.14
C ARG A 76 4.10 18.10 30.61
N GLN A 77 5.25 18.21 29.97
CA GLN A 77 6.24 19.24 30.27
C GLN A 77 5.87 20.61 29.71
N TYR A 78 5.26 20.63 28.52
CA TYR A 78 4.84 21.83 27.79
C TYR A 78 3.34 21.73 27.45
N PRO A 79 2.45 21.83 28.46
CA PRO A 79 1.02 21.62 28.25
C PRO A 79 0.44 22.73 27.34
N GLY A 80 -0.28 22.32 26.30
CA GLY A 80 -0.91 23.22 25.34
C GLY A 80 0.04 23.79 24.29
N ASP A 81 1.31 23.35 24.22
CA ASP A 81 2.20 23.80 23.15
C ASP A 81 1.79 23.18 21.81
N VAL A 82 1.42 24.04 20.86
CA VAL A 82 0.86 23.65 19.57
C VAL A 82 1.82 22.82 18.72
N PHE A 83 3.14 23.01 18.85
CA PHE A 83 4.14 22.26 18.08
C PHE A 83 4.35 20.87 18.63
N VAL A 84 4.35 20.69 19.95
CA VAL A 84 4.43 19.38 20.60
C VAL A 84 3.18 18.55 20.28
N GLU A 85 2.00 19.17 20.39
CA GLU A 85 0.74 18.51 20.12
C GLU A 85 0.57 18.17 18.63
N SER A 86 0.96 19.05 17.72
CA SER A 86 0.97 18.78 16.28
C SER A 86 1.92 17.61 15.92
N ALA A 87 3.10 17.56 16.51
CA ALA A 87 4.04 16.44 16.34
C ALA A 87 3.46 15.11 16.83
N TYR A 88 2.70 15.14 17.94
CA TYR A 88 1.98 13.98 18.46
C TYR A 88 0.89 13.52 17.47
N ILE A 89 0.04 14.42 16.99
CA ILE A 89 -1.01 14.13 15.99
C ILE A 89 -0.37 13.50 14.74
N GLY A 90 0.65 14.13 14.18
CA GLY A 90 1.36 13.63 12.99
C GLY A 90 1.98 12.25 13.19
N THR A 91 2.50 11.96 14.41
CA THR A 91 3.02 10.62 14.72
C THR A 91 1.91 9.56 14.71
N MET A 92 0.71 9.88 15.21
CA MET A 92 -0.42 8.95 15.21
C MET A 92 -0.98 8.74 13.80
N GLN A 93 -1.09 9.79 13.00
CA GLN A 93 -1.51 9.71 11.60
C GLN A 93 -0.53 8.88 10.75
N TYR A 94 0.78 9.05 10.98
CA TYR A 94 1.80 8.27 10.29
C TYR A 94 1.67 6.78 10.57
N TYR A 95 1.47 6.41 11.83
CA TYR A 95 1.30 5.01 12.20
C TYR A 95 0.11 4.36 11.49
N ASP A 96 -1.04 5.01 11.50
CA ASP A 96 -2.26 4.52 10.85
C ASP A 96 -2.10 4.39 9.33
N GLN A 97 -1.34 5.27 8.71
CA GLN A 97 -1.13 5.28 7.26
C GLN A 97 -0.29 4.09 6.78
N TYR A 98 0.75 3.71 7.54
CA TYR A 98 1.74 2.73 7.09
C TYR A 98 1.48 1.29 7.57
N TYR A 99 0.72 1.10 8.62
CA TYR A 99 0.61 -0.20 9.30
C TYR A 99 -0.73 -0.89 9.23
N GLY A 100 -1.53 -0.59 8.22
CA GLY A 100 -2.82 -1.22 8.12
C GLY A 100 -3.58 -1.06 9.45
N ARG A 101 -4.59 -0.29 9.44
CA ARG A 101 -5.38 0.16 10.58
C ARG A 101 -5.76 -1.01 11.46
N PRO A 102 -5.39 -1.01 12.75
CA PRO A 102 -5.84 -2.05 13.67
C PRO A 102 -7.36 -2.14 13.66
N THR A 103 -7.87 -3.32 13.66
CA THR A 103 -9.27 -3.67 13.47
C THR A 103 -10.25 -2.96 14.40
N ASN A 104 -9.81 -2.57 15.59
CA ASN A 104 -10.69 -1.92 16.57
C ASN A 104 -10.25 -0.51 16.91
N TYR A 105 -9.23 0.03 16.22
CA TYR A 105 -8.55 1.10 16.85
C TYR A 105 -7.53 1.82 15.97
N SER A 106 -7.99 2.79 15.26
CA SER A 106 -7.10 3.80 14.75
C SER A 106 -6.73 4.73 15.92
N ASP A 107 -5.46 4.85 16.24
CA ASP A 107 -5.00 5.85 17.20
C ASP A 107 -5.37 7.27 16.72
N THR A 108 -5.46 7.47 15.40
CA THR A 108 -5.99 8.69 14.79
C THR A 108 -7.44 8.94 15.17
N VAL A 109 -8.31 7.92 15.21
CA VAL A 109 -9.73 8.08 15.62
C VAL A 109 -9.83 8.61 17.05
N LYS A 110 -8.97 8.12 17.96
CA LYS A 110 -8.92 8.61 19.35
C LYS A 110 -8.44 10.04 19.42
N VAL A 111 -7.37 10.34 18.68
CA VAL A 111 -6.81 11.70 18.62
C VAL A 111 -7.86 12.68 18.07
N ILE A 112 -8.58 12.30 17.00
CA ILE A 112 -9.68 13.10 16.48
C ILE A 112 -10.75 13.34 17.55
N ALA A 113 -11.18 12.28 18.27
CA ALA A 113 -12.18 12.39 19.30
C ALA A 113 -11.72 13.27 20.49
N GLU A 114 -10.45 13.14 20.89
CA GLU A 114 -9.84 13.96 21.95
C GLU A 114 -9.83 15.44 21.57
N TYR A 115 -9.28 15.79 20.39
CA TYR A 115 -9.20 17.18 19.97
C TYR A 115 -10.57 17.78 19.62
N LYS A 116 -11.52 16.97 19.16
CA LYS A 116 -12.90 17.37 19.00
C LYS A 116 -13.51 17.78 20.35
N ALA A 117 -13.37 16.95 21.38
CA ALA A 117 -13.88 17.25 22.72
C ALA A 117 -13.24 18.52 23.32
N ARG A 118 -11.93 18.71 23.12
CA ARG A 118 -11.24 19.94 23.56
C ARG A 118 -11.74 21.18 22.81
N HIS A 119 -11.95 21.08 21.49
CA HIS A 119 -12.52 22.16 20.70
C HIS A 119 -13.95 22.50 21.12
N GLU A 120 -14.80 21.52 21.42
CA GLU A 120 -16.15 21.72 21.93
C GLU A 120 -16.17 22.43 23.30
N GLN A 121 -15.16 22.21 24.14
CA GLN A 121 -15.00 22.87 25.44
C GLN A 121 -14.42 24.28 25.33
N HIS A 122 -13.59 24.54 24.32
CA HIS A 122 -12.88 25.79 24.09
C HIS A 122 -13.03 26.27 22.64
N PRO A 123 -14.26 26.51 22.18
CA PRO A 123 -14.52 26.83 20.78
C PRO A 123 -13.92 28.19 20.35
N GLU A 124 -13.56 29.06 21.30
CA GLU A 124 -12.91 30.37 21.05
C GLU A 124 -11.39 30.23 20.83
N ASN A 125 -10.77 29.14 21.21
CA ASN A 125 -9.32 28.97 21.14
C ASN A 125 -8.86 28.60 19.71
N ALA A 126 -8.03 29.44 19.10
CA ALA A 126 -7.51 29.26 17.75
C ALA A 126 -6.58 28.03 17.62
N GLU A 127 -5.66 27.86 18.58
CA GLU A 127 -4.70 26.75 18.57
C GLU A 127 -5.38 25.38 18.72
N ILE A 128 -6.37 25.27 19.63
CA ILE A 128 -7.14 24.03 19.79
C ILE A 128 -7.96 23.76 18.52
N THR A 129 -8.51 24.79 17.88
CA THR A 129 -9.23 24.66 16.61
C THR A 129 -8.31 24.18 15.51
N TYR A 130 -7.10 24.73 15.42
CA TYR A 130 -6.04 24.29 14.50
C TYR A 130 -5.65 22.84 14.73
N LEU A 131 -5.39 22.43 15.98
CA LEU A 131 -5.01 21.06 16.31
C LEU A 131 -6.13 20.04 15.98
N TYR A 132 -7.40 20.44 16.19
CA TYR A 132 -8.51 19.60 15.76
C TYR A 132 -8.58 19.49 14.23
N ALA A 133 -8.37 20.60 13.51
CA ALA A 133 -8.28 20.58 12.06
C ALA A 133 -7.13 19.67 11.58
N THR A 134 -5.94 19.79 12.15
CA THR A 134 -4.77 18.95 11.84
C THR A 134 -5.08 17.47 12.06
N ALA A 135 -5.78 17.11 13.13
CA ALA A 135 -6.18 15.72 13.40
C ALA A 135 -7.16 15.17 12.34
N LEU A 136 -7.95 16.02 11.68
CA LEU A 136 -8.89 15.63 10.62
C LEU A 136 -8.26 15.52 9.23
N VAL A 137 -7.08 16.11 9.00
CA VAL A 137 -6.42 16.04 7.69
C VAL A 137 -6.24 14.60 7.24
N GLY A 138 -6.71 14.31 6.03
CA GLY A 138 -6.68 12.98 5.45
C GLY A 138 -7.81 12.04 5.93
N ARG A 139 -8.68 12.48 6.84
CA ARG A 139 -9.85 11.71 7.31
C ARG A 139 -11.17 12.41 7.02
N ASP A 140 -11.21 13.70 7.20
CA ASP A 140 -12.29 14.61 6.81
C ASP A 140 -11.64 15.95 6.45
N THR A 141 -10.87 15.93 5.35
CA THR A 141 -10.15 17.11 4.88
C THR A 141 -11.08 18.30 4.55
N PRO A 142 -12.31 18.11 4.01
CA PRO A 142 -13.23 19.23 3.86
C PRO A 142 -13.62 19.92 5.17
N GLN A 143 -13.75 19.18 6.27
CA GLN A 143 -14.00 19.75 7.59
C GLN A 143 -12.74 20.39 8.16
N ALA A 144 -11.56 19.79 7.95
CA ALA A 144 -10.28 20.37 8.35
C ALA A 144 -10.07 21.74 7.74
N LEU A 145 -10.33 21.93 6.43
CA LEU A 145 -10.22 23.22 5.74
C LEU A 145 -11.07 24.31 6.40
N LYS A 146 -12.33 24.00 6.74
CA LYS A 146 -13.22 24.97 7.44
C LYS A 146 -12.69 25.35 8.82
N LEU A 147 -12.11 24.39 9.53
CA LEU A 147 -11.55 24.63 10.85
C LEU A 147 -10.23 25.42 10.78
N PHE A 148 -9.42 25.23 9.76
CA PHE A 148 -8.24 26.05 9.52
C PHE A 148 -8.63 27.51 9.23
N ASP A 149 -9.63 27.75 8.37
CA ASP A 149 -10.17 29.08 8.14
C ASP A 149 -10.66 29.71 9.46
N ASN A 150 -11.41 28.96 10.25
CA ASN A 150 -11.93 29.42 11.55
C ASN A 150 -10.81 29.71 12.57
N ALA A 151 -9.72 28.92 12.56
CA ALA A 151 -8.55 29.19 13.40
C ALA A 151 -7.88 30.53 13.04
N LEU A 152 -7.72 30.80 11.73
CA LEU A 152 -7.18 32.09 11.23
C LEU A 152 -8.12 33.29 11.50
N GLU A 153 -9.44 33.09 11.44
CA GLU A 153 -10.41 34.11 11.83
C GLU A 153 -10.28 34.53 13.31
N LYS A 154 -9.97 33.53 14.18
CA LYS A 154 -9.81 33.75 15.63
C LYS A 154 -8.46 34.40 15.98
N ASP A 155 -7.40 33.92 15.34
CA ASP A 155 -6.05 34.46 15.51
C ASP A 155 -5.33 34.56 14.14
N PRO A 156 -5.33 35.78 13.53
CA PRO A 156 -4.63 36.01 12.26
C PRO A 156 -3.10 35.87 12.34
N ASN A 157 -2.52 35.78 13.54
CA ASN A 157 -1.07 35.57 13.72
C ASN A 157 -0.70 34.08 13.87
N LEU A 158 -1.68 33.19 13.86
CA LEU A 158 -1.44 31.73 13.84
C LEU A 158 -1.16 31.31 12.40
N ASP A 159 0.10 31.42 11.95
CA ASP A 159 0.47 31.17 10.54
C ASP A 159 0.55 29.68 10.16
N LEU A 160 0.54 28.76 11.13
CA LEU A 160 0.65 27.30 10.89
C LEU A 160 -0.41 26.74 9.92
N PRO A 161 -1.71 27.14 9.98
CA PRO A 161 -2.72 26.66 9.04
C PRO A 161 -2.34 26.87 7.57
N HIS A 162 -1.57 27.91 7.25
CA HIS A 162 -1.15 28.16 5.87
C HIS A 162 -0.30 27.03 5.29
N LEU A 163 0.55 26.37 6.08
CA LEU A 163 1.33 25.20 5.62
C LEU A 163 0.44 23.97 5.37
N ASP A 164 -0.58 23.78 6.22
CA ASP A 164 -1.54 22.68 6.02
C ASP A 164 -2.39 22.94 4.77
N PHE A 165 -2.84 24.18 4.53
CA PHE A 165 -3.50 24.55 3.27
C PHE A 165 -2.62 24.26 2.05
N VAL A 166 -1.34 24.61 2.10
CA VAL A 166 -0.40 24.30 1.00
C VAL A 166 -0.35 22.80 0.74
N THR A 167 -0.19 22.00 1.79
CA THR A 167 -0.13 20.55 1.68
C THR A 167 -1.43 19.97 1.09
N ILE A 168 -2.58 20.46 1.54
CA ILE A 168 -3.89 20.02 1.08
C ILE A 168 -4.11 20.44 -0.38
N TYR A 169 -3.91 21.72 -0.72
CA TYR A 169 -4.14 22.21 -2.09
C TYR A 169 -3.07 21.78 -3.10
N ALA A 170 -1.95 21.24 -2.66
CA ALA A 170 -0.98 20.55 -3.53
C ALA A 170 -1.29 19.06 -3.69
N SER A 171 -2.23 18.49 -2.95
CA SER A 171 -2.59 17.08 -3.00
C SER A 171 -3.49 16.73 -4.20
N PRO A 172 -3.48 15.48 -4.70
CA PRO A 172 -4.23 15.11 -5.90
C PRO A 172 -5.75 15.34 -5.82
N ASN A 173 -6.36 15.14 -4.63
CA ASN A 173 -7.81 15.24 -4.47
C ASN A 173 -8.33 16.65 -4.25
N PHE A 174 -7.48 17.54 -3.77
CA PHE A 174 -7.82 18.92 -3.44
C PHE A 174 -7.03 19.92 -4.26
N LEU A 175 -6.45 19.48 -5.38
CA LEU A 175 -5.52 20.25 -6.17
C LEU A 175 -6.09 21.62 -6.58
N ASP A 176 -5.57 22.68 -5.95
CA ASP A 176 -5.79 24.08 -6.27
C ASP A 176 -4.46 24.82 -6.18
N LYS A 177 -3.73 24.81 -7.29
CA LYS A 177 -2.39 25.38 -7.35
C LYS A 177 -2.35 26.88 -7.00
N ALA A 178 -3.39 27.64 -7.35
CA ALA A 178 -3.44 29.06 -7.07
C ALA A 178 -3.56 29.33 -5.56
N LYS A 179 -4.43 28.59 -4.86
CA LYS A 179 -4.54 28.68 -3.41
C LYS A 179 -3.28 28.21 -2.71
N ALA A 180 -2.69 27.10 -3.15
CA ALA A 180 -1.42 26.63 -2.58
C ALA A 180 -0.32 27.70 -2.65
N ILE A 181 -0.18 28.38 -3.80
CA ILE A 181 0.77 29.48 -3.99
C ILE A 181 0.45 30.67 -3.07
N ASP A 182 -0.81 31.02 -2.92
CA ASP A 182 -1.24 32.16 -2.10
C ASP A 182 -0.95 31.93 -0.61
N HIS A 183 -1.32 30.76 -0.10
CA HIS A 183 -1.01 30.37 1.28
C HIS A 183 0.49 30.27 1.53
N GLU A 184 1.26 29.74 0.59
CA GLU A 184 2.73 29.66 0.70
C GLU A 184 3.36 31.05 0.76
N LYS A 185 2.93 31.98 -0.09
CA LYS A 185 3.38 33.37 -0.06
C LYS A 185 3.05 34.06 1.26
N THR A 186 1.85 33.83 1.76
CA THR A 186 1.41 34.38 3.06
C THR A 186 2.29 33.83 4.18
N PHE A 187 2.50 32.51 4.25
CA PHE A 187 3.38 31.91 5.25
C PHE A 187 4.81 32.44 5.17
N LEU A 188 5.42 32.46 3.99
CA LEU A 188 6.81 32.94 3.82
C LEU A 188 6.96 34.45 4.06
N ALA A 189 5.88 35.27 3.96
CA ALA A 189 5.90 36.67 4.31
C ALA A 189 5.94 36.88 5.83
N ALA A 190 5.14 36.12 6.57
CA ALA A 190 5.09 36.15 8.04
C ALA A 190 6.26 35.42 8.69
N CYS A 191 6.60 34.27 8.15
CA CYS A 191 7.49 33.24 8.74
C CYS A 191 8.75 33.01 7.89
N ALA A 192 9.38 34.06 7.39
CA ALA A 192 10.52 33.97 6.46
C ALA A 192 11.72 33.14 6.96
N ALA A 193 11.89 32.98 8.27
CA ALA A 193 12.98 32.18 8.86
C ALA A 193 12.61 30.69 9.09
N ALA A 194 11.36 30.31 8.89
CA ALA A 194 10.86 28.96 9.13
C ALA A 194 11.18 28.05 7.93
N LEU A 195 12.08 27.07 8.11
CA LEU A 195 12.56 26.18 7.03
C LEU A 195 11.45 25.31 6.44
N GLN A 196 10.42 24.99 7.19
CA GLN A 196 9.29 24.18 6.72
C GLN A 196 8.56 24.79 5.53
N GLY A 197 8.40 26.14 5.49
CA GLY A 197 7.81 26.83 4.35
C GLY A 197 8.60 26.68 3.06
N TYR A 198 9.90 26.43 3.13
CA TYR A 198 10.70 26.20 1.93
C TYR A 198 10.62 24.74 1.44
N SER A 199 10.27 23.79 2.30
CA SER A 199 10.11 22.40 1.89
C SER A 199 8.82 22.16 1.10
N SER A 200 7.76 22.92 1.33
CA SER A 200 6.49 22.87 0.60
C SER A 200 6.59 23.40 -0.84
N LEU A 201 7.55 24.27 -1.13
CA LEU A 201 7.80 24.81 -2.48
C LEU A 201 8.03 23.72 -3.54
N TRP A 202 8.55 22.57 -3.13
CA TRP A 202 8.75 21.43 -4.05
C TRP A 202 7.42 20.89 -4.59
N GLN A 203 6.37 20.89 -3.77
CA GLN A 203 5.05 20.38 -4.12
C GLN A 203 4.27 21.35 -5.01
N ILE A 204 4.43 22.66 -4.78
CA ILE A 204 3.70 23.74 -5.49
C ILE A 204 4.12 23.84 -6.96
N ASP A 205 5.39 23.57 -7.27
CA ASP A 205 5.95 23.66 -8.64
C ASP A 205 5.73 25.03 -9.33
N ASP A 206 5.91 26.11 -8.57
CA ASP A 206 5.90 27.48 -9.10
C ASP A 206 7.31 28.00 -9.23
N LYS A 207 7.81 28.14 -10.48
CA LYS A 207 9.21 28.51 -10.77
C LYS A 207 9.57 29.91 -10.28
N GLU A 208 8.63 30.85 -10.33
CA GLU A 208 8.88 32.22 -9.92
C GLU A 208 9.01 32.31 -8.40
N LEU A 209 8.08 31.73 -7.67
CA LEU A 209 8.12 31.68 -6.21
C LEU A 209 9.35 30.94 -5.70
N ILE A 210 9.71 29.81 -6.34
CA ILE A 210 10.94 29.06 -6.04
C ILE A 210 12.16 29.97 -6.26
N ALA A 211 12.26 30.64 -7.40
CA ALA A 211 13.40 31.49 -7.71
C ALA A 211 13.56 32.67 -6.74
N GLN A 212 12.45 33.25 -6.28
CA GLN A 212 12.44 34.31 -5.27
C GLN A 212 12.82 33.81 -3.87
N SER A 213 12.51 32.55 -3.54
CA SER A 213 12.73 31.94 -2.22
C SER A 213 14.15 31.43 -2.02
N ILE A 214 14.83 30.94 -3.07
CA ILE A 214 16.18 30.36 -3.01
C ILE A 214 17.20 31.30 -2.32
N PRO A 215 17.33 32.60 -2.65
CA PRO A 215 18.31 33.46 -2.00
C PRO A 215 18.09 33.59 -0.49
N LYS A 216 16.83 33.68 -0.05
CA LYS A 216 16.46 33.76 1.37
C LYS A 216 16.82 32.45 2.09
N LEU A 217 16.43 31.31 1.53
CA LEU A 217 16.75 29.98 2.10
C LEU A 217 18.27 29.81 2.23
N ARG A 218 19.03 30.16 1.20
CA ARG A 218 20.50 30.11 1.23
C ARG A 218 21.09 31.00 2.33
N GLN A 219 20.58 32.21 2.51
CA GLN A 219 20.98 33.13 3.57
C GLN A 219 20.69 32.55 4.97
N ILE A 220 19.56 31.87 5.15
CA ILE A 220 19.18 31.23 6.42
C ILE A 220 20.09 30.06 6.75
N LEU A 221 20.42 29.23 5.74
CA LEU A 221 21.20 28.01 5.95
C LEU A 221 22.70 28.26 6.13
N GLN A 222 23.23 29.33 5.53
CA GLN A 222 24.67 29.58 5.50
C GLN A 222 25.35 29.65 6.89
N PRO A 223 24.78 30.33 7.92
CA PRO A 223 25.37 30.40 9.26
C PRO A 223 25.04 29.19 10.15
N ARG A 224 24.15 28.31 9.73
CA ARG A 224 23.60 27.22 10.57
C ARG A 224 24.35 25.90 10.39
N THR A 225 24.46 25.17 11.49
CA THR A 225 25.18 23.88 11.58
C THR A 225 24.36 22.79 12.30
N ASP A 226 23.12 23.10 12.65
CA ASP A 226 22.20 22.21 13.34
C ASP A 226 21.56 21.19 12.37
N SER A 227 20.92 20.17 12.94
CA SER A 227 20.31 19.07 12.19
C SER A 227 19.28 19.52 11.17
N ASP A 228 18.54 20.57 11.47
CA ASP A 228 17.46 21.05 10.60
C ASP A 228 18.01 21.78 9.36
N ALA A 229 19.05 22.57 9.57
CA ALA A 229 19.76 23.20 8.47
C ALA A 229 20.38 22.13 7.56
N LEU A 230 21.01 21.09 8.14
CA LEU A 230 21.59 19.98 7.38
C LEU A 230 20.50 19.24 6.57
N ARG A 231 19.31 19.01 7.15
CA ARG A 231 18.16 18.40 6.49
C ARG A 231 17.61 19.27 5.35
N ALA A 232 17.69 20.60 5.45
CA ALA A 232 17.17 21.52 4.46
C ALA A 232 18.10 21.75 3.26
N TYR A 233 19.39 21.39 3.32
CA TYR A 233 20.29 21.53 2.18
C TYR A 233 19.87 20.74 0.93
N PRO A 234 19.49 19.46 1.00
CA PRO A 234 18.96 18.73 -0.15
C PRO A 234 17.75 19.41 -0.80
N THR A 235 16.88 20.01 0.02
CA THR A 235 15.73 20.80 -0.48
C THR A 235 16.20 22.04 -1.23
N LEU A 236 17.13 22.82 -0.66
CA LEU A 236 17.70 23.98 -1.33
C LEU A 236 18.26 23.60 -2.70
N TRP A 237 19.15 22.62 -2.76
CA TRP A 237 19.77 22.19 -4.02
C TRP A 237 18.73 21.70 -5.04
N SER A 238 17.76 20.92 -4.60
CA SER A 238 16.68 20.45 -5.47
C SER A 238 15.86 21.60 -6.05
N LEU A 239 15.55 22.62 -5.25
CA LEU A 239 14.86 23.84 -5.69
C LEU A 239 15.73 24.63 -6.70
N GLU A 240 17.05 24.75 -6.47
CA GLU A 240 17.98 25.40 -7.39
C GLU A 240 18.01 24.73 -8.76
N PHE A 241 18.10 23.39 -8.81
CA PHE A 241 18.01 22.64 -10.06
C PHE A 241 16.66 22.77 -10.74
N LYS A 242 15.58 22.83 -9.95
CA LYS A 242 14.21 22.99 -10.48
C LYS A 242 13.96 24.37 -11.08
N ALA A 243 14.58 25.42 -10.49
CA ALA A 243 14.40 26.79 -10.93
C ALA A 243 15.22 27.15 -12.20
N LYS A 244 16.23 26.38 -12.53
CA LYS A 244 17.22 26.69 -13.59
C LYS A 244 17.09 25.78 -14.80
N PRO A 245 17.43 26.27 -16.00
CA PRO A 245 17.52 25.44 -17.19
C PRO A 245 18.71 24.46 -17.11
N ALA A 246 18.66 23.39 -17.87
CA ALA A 246 19.71 22.36 -17.88
C ALA A 246 21.10 22.90 -18.26
N SER A 247 21.17 23.99 -19.02
CA SER A 247 22.44 24.70 -19.37
C SER A 247 23.21 25.18 -18.13
N ASP A 248 22.54 25.41 -17.02
CA ASP A 248 23.12 25.96 -15.80
C ASP A 248 23.54 24.87 -14.79
N TYR A 249 23.22 23.60 -15.08
CA TYR A 249 23.45 22.49 -14.14
C TYR A 249 24.91 22.28 -13.78
N ASP A 250 25.86 22.54 -14.69
CA ASP A 250 27.28 22.41 -14.35
C ASP A 250 27.74 23.46 -13.34
N ALA A 251 27.21 24.69 -13.43
CA ALA A 251 27.46 25.72 -12.43
C ALA A 251 26.84 25.36 -11.09
N LEU A 252 25.61 24.85 -11.10
CA LEU A 252 24.93 24.38 -9.89
C LEU A 252 25.67 23.21 -9.22
N ARG A 253 26.16 22.22 -10.00
CA ARG A 253 26.96 21.12 -9.48
C ARG A 253 28.21 21.61 -8.75
N LYS A 254 28.90 22.60 -9.31
CA LYS A 254 30.08 23.22 -8.66
C LYS A 254 29.68 23.91 -7.35
N GLN A 255 28.55 24.58 -7.33
CA GLN A 255 28.03 25.26 -6.16
C GLN A 255 27.65 24.24 -5.07
N VAL A 256 26.94 23.16 -5.42
CA VAL A 256 26.63 22.06 -4.50
C VAL A 256 27.90 21.42 -3.96
N ALA A 257 28.91 21.17 -4.81
CA ALA A 257 30.20 20.63 -4.39
C ALA A 257 30.88 21.54 -3.33
N ALA A 258 30.81 22.86 -3.50
CA ALA A 258 31.35 23.81 -2.52
C ALA A 258 30.58 23.76 -1.18
N ASP A 259 29.24 23.67 -1.24
CA ASP A 259 28.41 23.48 -0.04
C ASP A 259 28.75 22.17 0.68
N VAL A 260 28.93 21.07 -0.07
CA VAL A 260 29.31 19.75 0.47
C VAL A 260 30.67 19.81 1.18
N VAL A 261 31.66 20.48 0.59
CA VAL A 261 32.97 20.68 1.26
C VAL A 261 32.79 21.40 2.61
N ARG A 262 31.96 22.44 2.66
CA ARG A 262 31.65 23.17 3.89
C ARG A 262 30.93 22.29 4.91
N ILE A 263 29.89 21.56 4.49
CA ILE A 263 29.13 20.66 5.34
C ILE A 263 30.05 19.56 5.91
N ARG A 264 30.89 18.97 5.06
CA ARG A 264 31.86 17.95 5.49
C ARG A 264 32.81 18.46 6.56
N ALA A 265 33.25 19.71 6.46
CA ALA A 265 34.14 20.36 7.43
C ALA A 265 33.49 20.55 8.82
N LEU A 266 32.16 20.52 8.93
CA LEU A 266 31.45 20.57 10.22
C LEU A 266 31.70 19.33 11.09
N ASN A 267 32.06 18.21 10.46
CA ASN A 267 32.40 16.94 11.12
C ASN A 267 31.31 16.43 12.11
N ARG A 268 30.03 16.57 11.75
CA ARG A 268 28.89 16.17 12.59
C ARG A 268 28.51 14.72 12.31
N GLN A 269 29.50 13.82 12.47
CA GLN A 269 29.31 12.37 12.26
C GLN A 269 28.30 11.73 13.21
N ASP A 270 27.92 12.44 14.25
CA ASP A 270 26.89 12.10 15.23
C ASP A 270 25.45 12.28 14.70
N LEU A 271 25.27 12.94 13.54
CA LEU A 271 23.95 13.25 12.97
C LEU A 271 23.71 12.49 11.66
N THR A 272 22.59 11.79 11.60
CA THR A 272 22.11 11.15 10.35
C THR A 272 21.93 12.18 9.23
N GLU A 273 21.41 13.36 9.55
CA GLU A 273 21.17 14.46 8.61
C GLU A 273 22.46 14.97 7.96
N TRP A 274 23.56 14.94 8.68
CA TRP A 274 24.87 15.32 8.12
C TRP A 274 25.33 14.34 7.04
N TRP A 275 25.15 13.04 7.29
CA TRP A 275 25.47 12.01 6.31
C TRP A 275 24.53 12.06 5.11
N SER A 276 23.22 12.26 5.34
CA SER A 276 22.24 12.41 4.26
C SER A 276 22.52 13.62 3.39
N ALA A 277 22.86 14.76 3.98
CA ALA A 277 23.27 15.95 3.22
C ALA A 277 24.52 15.70 2.39
N LEU A 278 25.52 14.97 2.90
CA LEU A 278 26.71 14.59 2.13
C LEU A 278 26.36 13.65 0.97
N GLU A 279 25.56 12.61 1.22
CA GLU A 279 25.12 11.65 0.19
C GLU A 279 24.41 12.36 -0.97
N ASP A 280 23.36 13.13 -0.66
CA ASP A 280 22.57 13.85 -1.65
C ASP A 280 23.40 14.92 -2.37
N GLY A 281 24.23 15.63 -1.64
CA GLY A 281 25.10 16.65 -2.21
C GLY A 281 26.14 16.07 -3.17
N TYR A 282 26.82 14.98 -2.81
CA TYR A 282 27.75 14.30 -3.72
C TYR A 282 27.03 13.75 -4.95
N LYS A 283 25.82 13.18 -4.77
CA LYS A 283 25.01 12.69 -5.89
C LYS A 283 24.64 13.81 -6.85
N LEU A 284 24.18 14.94 -6.35
CA LEU A 284 23.84 16.12 -7.17
C LEU A 284 25.06 16.77 -7.79
N ALA A 285 26.22 16.74 -7.12
CA ALA A 285 27.49 17.19 -7.67
C ALA A 285 28.09 16.23 -8.71
N ASN A 286 27.44 15.10 -8.99
CA ASN A 286 27.90 14.04 -9.92
C ASN A 286 29.19 13.35 -9.44
N ASP A 287 29.29 13.10 -8.14
CA ASP A 287 30.38 12.36 -7.49
C ASP A 287 29.83 11.08 -6.83
N PRO A 288 29.53 10.03 -7.63
CA PRO A 288 28.92 8.80 -7.13
C PRO A 288 29.79 8.08 -6.10
N LYS A 289 31.12 8.13 -6.24
CA LYS A 289 32.04 7.46 -5.31
C LYS A 289 31.91 7.99 -3.88
N ASN A 290 31.89 9.30 -3.72
CA ASN A 290 31.72 9.91 -2.40
C ASN A 290 30.27 9.84 -1.91
N SER A 291 29.28 9.82 -2.81
CA SER A 291 27.88 9.55 -2.46
C SER A 291 27.73 8.16 -1.86
N ASP A 292 28.25 7.11 -2.51
CA ASP A 292 28.23 5.73 -2.01
C ASP A 292 28.99 5.59 -0.68
N TRP A 293 30.14 6.29 -0.54
CA TRP A 293 30.86 6.33 0.72
C TRP A 293 30.00 6.94 1.83
N ALA A 294 29.39 8.09 1.61
CA ALA A 294 28.55 8.76 2.63
C ALA A 294 27.35 7.90 3.01
N LYS A 295 26.71 7.24 2.03
CA LYS A 295 25.64 6.30 2.25
C LYS A 295 26.07 5.12 3.12
N ASN A 296 27.16 4.45 2.79
CA ASN A 296 27.66 3.29 3.52
C ASN A 296 28.04 3.63 4.97
N GLU A 297 28.69 4.77 5.17
CA GLU A 297 29.02 5.26 6.53
C GLU A 297 27.77 5.58 7.34
N ARG A 298 26.75 6.22 6.71
CA ARG A 298 25.47 6.48 7.36
C ARG A 298 24.78 5.18 7.77
N GLU A 299 24.65 4.23 6.88
CA GLU A 299 23.99 2.94 7.12
C GLU A 299 24.72 2.11 8.18
N THR A 300 26.05 2.23 8.26
CA THR A 300 26.86 1.57 9.28
C THR A 300 26.67 2.19 10.67
N ARG A 301 26.62 3.53 10.74
CA ARG A 301 26.53 4.27 12.02
C ARG A 301 25.11 4.36 12.54
N PHE A 302 24.16 4.45 11.64
CA PHE A 302 22.73 4.56 11.93
C PHE A 302 21.97 3.43 11.22
N PRO A 303 22.18 2.19 11.62
CA PRO A 303 21.48 1.08 11.02
C PRO A 303 19.98 1.24 11.23
N TYR A 304 19.22 1.17 10.15
CA TYR A 304 17.77 1.21 10.15
C TYR A 304 17.23 -0.06 9.49
N ALA A 305 15.92 -0.18 9.33
CA ALA A 305 15.30 -1.32 8.67
C ALA A 305 15.64 -1.38 7.17
N TRP A 306 16.92 -1.54 6.87
CA TRP A 306 17.49 -1.55 5.52
C TRP A 306 17.00 -2.73 4.68
N GLU A 307 16.50 -3.77 5.31
CA GLU A 307 16.00 -4.97 4.64
C GLU A 307 14.90 -4.66 3.63
N LEU A 308 14.07 -3.64 3.89
CA LEU A 308 13.05 -3.19 2.97
C LEU A 308 13.67 -2.60 1.70
N LEU A 309 14.63 -1.71 1.89
CA LEU A 309 15.32 -1.04 0.78
C LEU A 309 16.20 -2.01 0.00
N SER A 310 16.91 -2.90 0.67
CA SER A 310 17.77 -3.91 0.04
C SER A 310 16.95 -4.87 -0.82
N ARG A 311 15.79 -5.32 -0.32
CA ARG A 311 14.88 -6.15 -1.08
C ARG A 311 14.32 -5.39 -2.29
N ASP A 312 13.85 -4.17 -2.11
CA ASP A 312 13.26 -3.38 -3.18
C ASP A 312 14.28 -3.04 -4.27
N GLN A 313 15.53 -2.78 -3.88
CA GLN A 313 16.62 -2.59 -4.84
C GLN A 313 16.92 -3.89 -5.59
N TRP A 314 17.01 -5.03 -4.89
CA TRP A 314 17.23 -6.32 -5.53
C TRP A 314 16.13 -6.68 -6.53
N LEU A 315 14.85 -6.48 -6.15
CA LEU A 315 13.71 -6.72 -7.04
C LEU A 315 13.70 -5.80 -8.27
N LYS A 316 14.23 -4.60 -8.14
CA LYS A 316 14.37 -3.66 -9.25
C LYS A 316 15.47 -4.11 -10.22
N ASP A 317 16.57 -4.61 -9.68
CA ASP A 317 17.72 -5.08 -10.48
C ASP A 317 17.47 -6.47 -11.06
N HIS A 318 16.58 -7.26 -10.44
CA HIS A 318 16.17 -8.60 -10.85
C HIS A 318 14.65 -8.64 -11.05
N PRO A 319 14.13 -8.09 -12.15
CA PRO A 319 12.70 -8.06 -12.40
C PRO A 319 12.14 -9.50 -12.51
N ARG A 320 11.00 -9.70 -11.88
CA ARG A 320 10.33 -11.01 -11.92
C ARG A 320 9.97 -11.38 -13.35
N PRO A 321 10.19 -12.63 -13.76
CA PRO A 321 9.73 -13.13 -15.05
C PRO A 321 8.23 -12.90 -15.26
N ASN A 322 7.83 -12.61 -16.49
CA ASN A 322 6.43 -12.43 -16.86
C ASN A 322 5.60 -13.69 -16.56
N ASN A 323 4.27 -13.55 -16.45
CA ASN A 323 3.39 -14.67 -16.15
C ASN A 323 3.42 -15.78 -17.20
N ASP A 324 3.72 -15.46 -18.44
CA ASP A 324 3.86 -16.36 -19.58
C ASP A 324 5.30 -16.94 -19.74
N ALA A 325 6.24 -16.52 -18.88
CA ALA A 325 7.59 -17.07 -18.90
C ALA A 325 7.58 -18.59 -18.57
N PRO A 326 8.51 -19.37 -19.16
CA PRO A 326 8.66 -20.78 -18.87
C PRO A 326 8.85 -21.05 -17.37
N PHE A 327 8.35 -22.20 -16.91
CA PHE A 327 8.34 -22.57 -15.48
C PHE A 327 9.75 -22.65 -14.89
N ASP A 328 10.71 -23.19 -15.64
CA ASP A 328 12.12 -23.27 -15.26
C ASP A 328 12.75 -21.90 -15.02
N GLN A 329 12.39 -20.90 -15.84
CA GLN A 329 12.83 -19.52 -15.63
C GLN A 329 12.24 -18.90 -14.34
N LYS A 330 10.97 -19.20 -14.05
CA LYS A 330 10.33 -18.78 -12.79
C LYS A 330 10.99 -19.46 -11.58
N GLN A 331 11.28 -20.76 -11.70
CA GLN A 331 11.98 -21.48 -10.64
C GLN A 331 13.41 -20.96 -10.42
N ALA A 332 14.15 -20.63 -11.50
CA ALA A 332 15.48 -20.03 -11.37
C ALA A 332 15.42 -18.71 -10.60
N TYR A 333 14.47 -17.84 -10.94
CA TYR A 333 14.26 -16.59 -10.22
C TYR A 333 13.92 -16.83 -8.73
N ASP A 334 13.02 -17.77 -8.44
CA ASP A 334 12.63 -18.10 -7.07
C ASP A 334 13.82 -18.64 -6.26
N ARG A 335 14.73 -19.44 -6.87
CA ARG A 335 15.96 -19.91 -6.23
C ARG A 335 16.92 -18.77 -5.94
N ASP A 336 17.08 -17.82 -6.86
CA ASP A 336 17.95 -16.66 -6.67
C ASP A 336 17.42 -15.76 -5.56
N LEU A 337 16.08 -15.51 -5.52
CA LEU A 337 15.46 -14.74 -4.44
C LEU A 337 15.59 -15.46 -3.09
N LEU A 338 15.41 -16.77 -3.06
CA LEU A 338 15.56 -17.55 -1.84
C LEU A 338 16.99 -17.46 -1.31
N LYS A 339 17.99 -17.66 -2.17
CA LYS A 339 19.40 -17.52 -1.83
C LYS A 339 19.74 -16.13 -1.30
N GLN A 340 19.25 -15.08 -1.97
CA GLN A 340 19.45 -13.70 -1.52
C GLN A 340 18.78 -13.44 -0.16
N SER A 341 17.59 -14.00 0.05
CA SER A 341 16.89 -13.86 1.32
C SER A 341 17.59 -14.57 2.48
N ASP A 342 18.36 -15.65 2.21
CA ASP A 342 19.21 -16.28 3.23
C ASP A 342 20.28 -15.33 3.75
N ASP A 343 20.87 -14.51 2.88
CA ASP A 343 21.87 -13.52 3.28
C ASP A 343 21.23 -12.36 4.05
N TRP A 344 20.02 -11.95 3.70
CA TRP A 344 19.28 -10.95 4.49
C TRP A 344 18.89 -11.48 5.88
N ILE A 345 18.43 -12.74 5.98
CA ILE A 345 18.08 -13.35 7.28
C ILE A 345 19.28 -13.49 8.21
N LYS A 346 20.47 -13.80 7.70
CA LYS A 346 21.69 -13.81 8.52
C LYS A 346 21.94 -12.47 9.20
N GLN A 347 21.60 -11.38 8.52
CA GLN A 347 21.78 -10.02 9.03
C GLN A 347 20.58 -9.57 9.89
N ARG A 348 19.37 -10.02 9.54
CA ARG A 348 18.12 -9.66 10.23
C ARG A 348 17.23 -10.87 10.46
N PRO A 349 17.59 -11.76 11.40
CA PRO A 349 16.84 -12.99 11.69
C PRO A 349 15.48 -12.75 12.34
N ASP A 350 15.20 -11.53 12.73
CA ASP A 350 13.99 -11.04 13.39
C ASP A 350 13.03 -10.28 12.45
N SER A 351 13.35 -10.17 11.16
CA SER A 351 12.51 -9.46 10.20
C SER A 351 11.38 -10.34 9.65
N ILE A 352 10.15 -10.11 10.09
CA ILE A 352 8.93 -10.75 9.54
C ILE A 352 8.83 -10.50 8.04
N TYR A 353 9.24 -9.31 7.58
CA TYR A 353 9.16 -8.93 6.18
C TYR A 353 10.07 -9.77 5.27
N ILE A 354 11.30 -10.03 5.70
CA ILE A 354 12.22 -10.93 4.95
C ILE A 354 11.69 -12.35 4.96
N LEU A 355 11.25 -12.84 6.11
CA LEU A 355 10.64 -14.18 6.23
C LEU A 355 9.44 -14.32 5.28
N TYR A 356 8.56 -13.32 5.23
CA TYR A 356 7.43 -13.30 4.31
C TYR A 356 7.88 -13.33 2.83
N SER A 357 8.96 -12.62 2.51
CA SER A 357 9.50 -12.60 1.15
C SER A 357 10.01 -13.97 0.69
N ARG A 358 10.35 -14.87 1.61
CA ARG A 358 10.76 -16.25 1.31
C ARG A 358 9.60 -17.16 0.98
N LEU A 359 8.42 -16.94 1.53
CA LEU A 359 7.28 -17.85 1.38
C LEU A 359 6.91 -18.10 -0.08
N GLY A 360 6.82 -17.05 -0.89
CA GLY A 360 6.51 -17.18 -2.32
C GLY A 360 7.49 -18.09 -3.07
N PRO A 361 8.82 -17.83 -3.02
CA PRO A 361 9.83 -18.74 -3.55
C PRO A 361 9.74 -20.17 -3.00
N MET A 362 9.59 -20.33 -1.67
CA MET A 362 9.47 -21.66 -1.05
C MET A 362 8.22 -22.40 -1.50
N GLU A 363 7.14 -21.70 -1.86
CA GLU A 363 5.94 -22.32 -2.43
C GLU A 363 6.11 -22.74 -3.88
N GLY A 364 6.86 -21.96 -4.67
CA GLY A 364 7.08 -22.18 -6.10
C GLY A 364 8.09 -23.30 -6.42
N LEU A 365 8.89 -23.72 -5.44
CA LEU A 365 9.95 -24.72 -5.59
C LEU A 365 9.53 -26.07 -4.98
N ASP A 366 9.29 -27.07 -5.82
CA ASP A 366 8.83 -28.41 -5.39
C ASP A 366 9.83 -29.18 -4.52
N ASP A 367 11.12 -28.87 -4.65
CA ASP A 367 12.21 -29.51 -3.90
C ASP A 367 12.43 -28.91 -2.50
N ILE A 368 11.73 -27.84 -2.13
CA ILE A 368 11.75 -27.32 -0.77
C ILE A 368 10.83 -28.16 0.13
N PRO A 369 11.35 -28.75 1.23
CA PRO A 369 10.55 -29.55 2.15
C PRO A 369 9.40 -28.74 2.78
N ALA A 370 8.25 -29.37 2.97
CA ALA A 370 7.12 -28.75 3.67
C ALA A 370 7.48 -28.30 5.09
N SER A 371 8.39 -29.03 5.77
CA SER A 371 8.92 -28.68 7.09
C SER A 371 9.65 -27.33 7.14
N ASP A 372 10.31 -26.95 6.04
CA ASP A 372 11.03 -25.66 5.98
C ASP A 372 10.06 -24.50 5.84
N VAL A 373 8.98 -24.70 5.07
CA VAL A 373 7.88 -23.72 4.98
C VAL A 373 7.18 -23.59 6.32
N GLU A 374 6.90 -24.71 7.00
CA GLU A 374 6.31 -24.74 8.34
C GLU A 374 7.18 -23.99 9.36
N ALA A 375 8.50 -24.23 9.35
CA ALA A 375 9.44 -23.54 10.21
C ALA A 375 9.47 -22.02 9.94
N CYS A 376 9.40 -21.60 8.67
CA CYS A 376 9.31 -20.18 8.30
C CYS A 376 8.02 -19.53 8.82
N VAL A 377 6.86 -20.16 8.61
CA VAL A 377 5.55 -19.70 9.11
C VAL A 377 5.57 -19.59 10.64
N LYS A 378 6.04 -20.65 11.32
CA LYS A 378 6.14 -20.67 12.78
C LYS A 378 7.00 -19.53 13.30
N ARG A 379 8.17 -19.31 12.69
CA ARG A 379 9.06 -18.20 13.09
C ARG A 379 8.40 -16.84 12.92
N MET A 380 7.68 -16.61 11.83
CA MET A 380 6.93 -15.36 11.62
C MET A 380 5.89 -15.13 12.73
N LEU A 381 5.16 -16.17 13.12
CA LEU A 381 4.14 -16.08 14.17
C LEU A 381 4.76 -15.82 15.56
N GLU A 382 5.90 -16.44 15.87
CA GLU A 382 6.66 -16.18 17.10
C GLU A 382 7.12 -14.72 17.19
N LEU A 383 7.68 -14.19 16.11
CA LEU A 383 8.10 -12.79 16.04
C LEU A 383 6.90 -11.82 16.17
N ALA A 384 5.78 -12.16 15.56
CA ALA A 384 4.55 -11.39 15.66
C ALA A 384 4.00 -11.35 17.10
N GLN A 385 4.08 -12.47 17.84
CA GLN A 385 3.70 -12.50 19.25
C GLN A 385 4.64 -11.64 20.12
N ALA A 386 5.94 -11.68 19.82
CA ALA A 386 6.95 -10.92 20.56
C ALA A 386 6.84 -9.41 20.33
N ASP A 387 6.31 -8.96 19.18
CA ASP A 387 6.14 -7.55 18.86
C ASP A 387 5.12 -6.83 19.75
N ALA A 388 4.18 -7.56 20.37
CA ALA A 388 3.14 -7.03 21.23
C ALA A 388 2.30 -5.89 20.59
N GLY A 389 2.43 -5.67 19.29
CA GLY A 389 1.65 -4.72 18.52
C GLY A 389 0.21 -5.20 18.31
N PRO A 390 -0.74 -4.29 18.08
CA PRO A 390 -2.14 -4.65 17.89
C PRO A 390 -2.38 -5.51 16.64
N ASN A 391 -1.56 -5.32 15.59
CA ASN A 391 -1.59 -6.10 14.36
C ASN A 391 -0.19 -6.21 13.75
N PRO A 392 0.68 -7.04 14.35
CA PRO A 392 2.06 -7.19 13.89
C PRO A 392 2.16 -7.86 12.50
N ILE A 393 1.08 -8.51 12.04
CA ILE A 393 0.95 -9.12 10.72
C ILE A 393 -0.22 -8.46 10.00
N PRO A 394 0.00 -7.76 8.86
CA PRO A 394 -1.07 -7.23 8.01
C PRO A 394 -2.01 -8.30 7.44
N SER A 395 -3.23 -7.90 7.04
CA SER A 395 -4.24 -8.82 6.51
C SER A 395 -3.76 -9.58 5.27
N ASP A 396 -3.06 -8.92 4.36
CA ASP A 396 -2.49 -9.53 3.14
C ASP A 396 -1.39 -10.56 3.46
N THR A 397 -0.55 -10.28 4.45
CA THR A 397 0.46 -11.23 4.94
C THR A 397 -0.21 -12.45 5.57
N ARG A 398 -1.33 -12.28 6.31
CA ARG A 398 -2.11 -13.41 6.84
C ARG A 398 -2.66 -14.29 5.72
N PHE A 399 -3.15 -13.69 4.64
CA PHE A 399 -3.61 -14.45 3.47
C PHE A 399 -2.48 -15.19 2.79
N GLY A 400 -1.29 -14.60 2.68
CA GLY A 400 -0.09 -15.29 2.18
C GLY A 400 0.32 -16.46 3.07
N LEU A 401 0.24 -16.33 4.40
CA LEU A 401 0.47 -17.44 5.32
C LEU A 401 -0.56 -18.56 5.14
N ALA A 402 -1.85 -18.23 5.01
CA ALA A 402 -2.90 -19.20 4.75
C ALA A 402 -2.70 -19.91 3.40
N GLU A 403 -2.22 -19.20 2.38
CA GLU A 403 -1.86 -19.75 1.07
C GLU A 403 -0.71 -20.75 1.17
N ALA A 404 0.38 -20.41 1.86
CA ALA A 404 1.53 -21.28 2.06
C ALA A 404 1.14 -22.58 2.79
N ILE A 405 0.35 -22.44 3.85
CA ILE A 405 -0.18 -23.59 4.62
C ILE A 405 -1.07 -24.47 3.74
N TYR A 406 -1.93 -23.89 2.91
CA TYR A 406 -2.81 -24.59 1.98
C TYR A 406 -2.01 -25.35 0.92
N LYS A 407 -1.13 -24.68 0.20
CA LYS A 407 -0.34 -25.26 -0.91
C LYS A 407 0.58 -26.39 -0.45
N ARG A 408 1.19 -26.24 0.71
CA ARG A 408 2.08 -27.24 1.31
C ARG A 408 1.37 -28.28 2.17
N LYS A 409 0.02 -28.23 2.22
CA LYS A 409 -0.83 -29.16 2.99
C LYS A 409 -0.45 -29.25 4.47
N LEU A 410 0.00 -28.12 5.04
CA LEU A 410 0.33 -28.00 6.47
C LEU A 410 -0.94 -28.01 7.33
N ASP A 411 -0.84 -27.65 8.62
CA ASP A 411 -1.96 -27.69 9.56
C ASP A 411 -3.19 -26.87 9.09
N PRO A 412 -4.32 -27.53 8.78
CA PRO A 412 -5.52 -26.85 8.30
C PRO A 412 -6.20 -25.96 9.37
N GLN A 413 -5.99 -26.25 10.67
CA GLN A 413 -6.51 -25.38 11.73
C GLN A 413 -5.79 -24.04 11.72
N GLN A 414 -4.47 -24.03 11.54
CA GLN A 414 -3.69 -22.81 11.41
C GLN A 414 -4.04 -22.06 10.12
N GLN A 415 -4.33 -22.77 9.01
CA GLN A 415 -4.82 -22.17 7.78
C GLN A 415 -6.11 -21.36 8.02
N VAL A 416 -7.09 -21.97 8.67
CA VAL A 416 -8.36 -21.32 9.00
C VAL A 416 -8.12 -20.11 9.89
N GLU A 417 -7.30 -20.24 10.93
CA GLU A 417 -7.00 -19.15 11.84
C GLU A 417 -6.39 -17.93 11.12
N MET A 418 -5.41 -18.16 10.25
CA MET A 418 -4.77 -17.07 9.49
C MET A 418 -5.75 -16.41 8.53
N ALA A 419 -6.51 -17.20 7.79
CA ALA A 419 -7.48 -16.68 6.83
C ALA A 419 -8.61 -15.89 7.55
N HIS A 420 -9.18 -16.45 8.59
CA HIS A 420 -10.26 -15.83 9.37
C HIS A 420 -9.83 -14.50 9.99
N LYS A 421 -8.70 -14.47 10.72
CA LYS A 421 -8.16 -13.24 11.31
C LYS A 421 -7.82 -12.19 10.23
N GLY A 422 -7.33 -12.64 9.07
CA GLY A 422 -7.06 -11.76 7.94
C GLY A 422 -8.35 -11.11 7.40
N VAL A 423 -9.43 -11.89 7.27
CA VAL A 423 -10.75 -11.37 6.83
C VAL A 423 -11.34 -10.40 7.85
N GLU A 424 -11.32 -10.74 9.16
CA GLU A 424 -11.81 -9.84 10.22
C GLU A 424 -11.04 -8.51 10.23
N GLN A 425 -9.72 -8.57 10.12
CA GLN A 425 -8.87 -7.39 10.06
C GLN A 425 -9.20 -6.53 8.84
N LEU A 426 -9.30 -7.14 7.65
CA LEU A 426 -9.61 -6.42 6.42
C LEU A 426 -11.02 -5.81 6.44
N ASP A 427 -12.02 -6.51 7.01
CA ASP A 427 -13.38 -5.99 7.17
C ASP A 427 -13.44 -4.75 8.06
N ALA A 428 -12.60 -4.70 9.07
CA ALA A 428 -12.52 -3.53 9.93
C ALA A 428 -11.76 -2.37 9.24
N GLU A 429 -10.72 -2.68 8.45
CA GLU A 429 -10.02 -1.70 7.63
C GLU A 429 -10.96 -1.06 6.59
N MET A 430 -11.79 -1.87 5.92
CA MET A 430 -12.75 -1.40 4.91
C MET A 430 -13.89 -0.54 5.48
N LYS A 431 -14.19 -0.65 6.77
CA LYS A 431 -15.21 0.20 7.44
C LYS A 431 -14.70 1.61 7.73
N GLN A 432 -13.39 1.83 7.70
CA GLN A 432 -12.83 3.14 7.96
C GLN A 432 -12.81 3.97 6.68
N PRO A 433 -13.08 5.29 6.77
CA PRO A 433 -12.95 6.14 5.61
C PRO A 433 -11.51 6.07 5.09
N PRO A 434 -11.33 6.00 3.76
CA PRO A 434 -9.99 6.03 3.17
C PRO A 434 -9.29 7.33 3.52
N TYR A 435 -7.96 7.32 3.49
CA TYR A 435 -7.16 8.52 3.63
C TYR A 435 -7.33 9.39 2.37
N ASP A 436 -8.03 10.52 2.49
CA ASP A 436 -8.54 11.28 1.34
C ASP A 436 -7.51 12.23 0.70
N LEU A 437 -6.34 12.43 1.33
CA LEU A 437 -5.40 13.47 0.93
C LEU A 437 -4.52 13.08 -0.26
N PHE A 438 -4.01 11.84 -0.30
CA PHE A 438 -2.96 11.44 -1.25
C PHE A 438 -3.43 10.55 -2.38
N PHE A 439 -4.68 10.05 -2.34
CA PHE A 439 -5.21 9.15 -3.34
C PHE A 439 -6.23 9.87 -4.21
N THR A 440 -6.08 9.77 -5.52
CA THR A 440 -7.12 10.18 -6.46
C THR A 440 -8.36 9.31 -6.26
N LYS A 441 -9.53 9.80 -6.69
CA LYS A 441 -10.76 9.00 -6.67
C LYS A 441 -10.57 7.63 -7.34
N LYS A 442 -9.83 7.60 -8.45
CA LYS A 442 -9.52 6.35 -9.15
C LYS A 442 -8.69 5.39 -8.27
N GLU A 443 -7.66 5.91 -7.59
CA GLU A 443 -6.82 5.09 -6.70
C GLU A 443 -7.61 4.57 -5.50
N LEU A 444 -8.53 5.37 -4.97
CA LEU A 444 -9.46 4.93 -3.91
C LEU A 444 -10.42 3.84 -4.42
N ASP A 445 -10.98 3.99 -5.61
CA ASP A 445 -11.83 2.97 -6.24
C ASP A 445 -11.02 1.69 -6.51
N ASP A 446 -9.76 1.81 -6.94
CA ASP A 446 -8.85 0.67 -7.09
C ASP A 446 -8.55 0.02 -5.74
N GLN A 447 -8.32 0.78 -4.69
CA GLN A 447 -8.09 0.26 -3.33
C GLN A 447 -9.29 -0.57 -2.85
N VAL A 448 -10.52 -0.07 -2.99
CA VAL A 448 -11.74 -0.79 -2.61
C VAL A 448 -11.88 -2.09 -3.39
N PHE A 449 -11.62 -2.05 -4.70
CA PHE A 449 -11.62 -3.25 -5.54
C PHE A 449 -10.62 -4.29 -5.04
N TYR A 450 -9.39 -3.90 -4.78
CA TYR A 450 -8.34 -4.82 -4.34
C TYR A 450 -8.54 -5.33 -2.92
N GLN A 451 -9.09 -4.53 -2.02
CA GLN A 451 -9.48 -5.01 -0.70
C GLN A 451 -10.57 -6.08 -0.81
N THR A 452 -11.59 -5.86 -1.65
CA THR A 452 -12.66 -6.86 -1.89
C THR A 452 -12.10 -8.13 -2.54
N TYR A 453 -11.16 -7.99 -3.48
CA TYR A 453 -10.45 -9.09 -4.12
C TYR A 453 -9.62 -9.92 -3.12
N ASN A 454 -8.89 -9.26 -2.23
CA ASN A 454 -8.10 -9.93 -1.18
C ASN A 454 -8.99 -10.60 -0.13
N LYS A 455 -10.14 -9.99 0.21
CA LYS A 455 -11.13 -10.61 1.07
C LYS A 455 -11.64 -11.93 0.48
N ALA A 456 -11.94 -11.93 -0.82
CA ALA A 456 -12.34 -13.16 -1.50
C ALA A 456 -11.26 -14.25 -1.43
N GLN A 457 -9.97 -13.87 -1.52
CA GLN A 457 -8.85 -14.80 -1.32
C GLN A 457 -8.83 -15.39 0.10
N GLY A 458 -8.96 -14.54 1.11
CA GLY A 458 -9.00 -14.99 2.50
C GLY A 458 -10.14 -15.99 2.75
N LEU A 459 -11.35 -15.67 2.31
CA LEU A 459 -12.52 -16.54 2.43
C LEU A 459 -12.37 -17.86 1.67
N PHE A 460 -11.66 -17.87 0.54
CA PHE A 460 -11.32 -19.10 -0.16
C PHE A 460 -10.43 -20.00 0.70
N TYR A 461 -9.35 -19.48 1.27
CA TYR A 461 -8.46 -20.29 2.12
C TYR A 461 -9.13 -20.72 3.42
N GLU A 462 -10.04 -19.93 3.97
CA GLU A 462 -10.85 -20.29 5.12
C GLU A 462 -11.78 -21.47 4.79
N ALA A 463 -12.50 -21.40 3.67
CA ALA A 463 -13.38 -22.47 3.21
C ALA A 463 -12.61 -23.77 2.95
N GLU A 464 -11.46 -23.72 2.25
CA GLU A 464 -10.60 -24.86 2.00
C GLU A 464 -10.02 -25.47 3.29
N GLY A 465 -9.67 -24.63 4.26
CA GLY A 465 -9.23 -25.10 5.57
C GLY A 465 -10.35 -25.90 6.29
N TYR A 466 -11.57 -25.40 6.27
CA TYR A 466 -12.71 -26.15 6.83
C TYR A 466 -13.04 -27.43 6.06
N VAL A 467 -12.86 -27.45 4.73
CA VAL A 467 -13.00 -28.68 3.94
C VAL A 467 -11.96 -29.72 4.37
N ARG A 468 -10.70 -29.34 4.54
CA ARG A 468 -9.62 -30.21 5.03
C ARG A 468 -9.87 -30.71 6.46
N LEU A 469 -10.51 -29.91 7.31
CA LEU A 469 -10.94 -30.30 8.66
C LEU A 469 -12.23 -31.14 8.65
N LYS A 470 -12.86 -31.35 7.49
CA LYS A 470 -14.17 -32.00 7.33
C LYS A 470 -15.31 -31.28 8.05
N GLN A 471 -15.20 -29.99 8.28
CA GLN A 471 -16.20 -29.15 8.91
C GLN A 471 -17.14 -28.57 7.85
N THR A 472 -18.07 -29.39 7.34
CA THR A 472 -18.89 -29.06 6.15
C THR A 472 -19.78 -27.82 6.35
N ASP A 473 -20.29 -27.57 7.55
CA ASP A 473 -21.18 -26.42 7.81
C ASP A 473 -20.39 -25.11 7.86
N ASN A 474 -19.19 -25.13 8.47
CA ASN A 474 -18.29 -23.99 8.48
C ASN A 474 -17.78 -23.68 7.07
N ALA A 475 -17.40 -24.70 6.29
CA ALA A 475 -17.03 -24.54 4.89
C ALA A 475 -18.15 -23.91 4.06
N ARG A 476 -19.41 -24.35 4.27
CA ARG A 476 -20.57 -23.77 3.60
C ARG A 476 -20.78 -22.30 4.01
N ALA A 477 -20.64 -21.97 5.28
CA ALA A 477 -20.77 -20.59 5.77
C ALA A 477 -19.70 -19.67 5.14
N ALA A 478 -18.44 -20.10 5.09
CA ALA A 478 -17.37 -19.35 4.44
C ALA A 478 -17.63 -19.18 2.93
N LEU A 479 -18.12 -20.21 2.24
CA LEU A 479 -18.49 -20.12 0.82
C LEU A 479 -19.66 -19.17 0.55
N VAL A 480 -20.64 -19.06 1.47
CA VAL A 480 -21.74 -18.06 1.36
C VAL A 480 -21.18 -16.65 1.46
N GLN A 481 -20.24 -16.40 2.36
CA GLN A 481 -19.59 -15.09 2.47
C GLN A 481 -18.72 -14.79 1.24
N LEU A 482 -18.04 -15.80 0.70
CA LEU A 482 -17.26 -15.68 -0.54
C LEU A 482 -18.15 -15.33 -1.73
N ASP A 483 -19.31 -15.98 -1.90
CA ASP A 483 -20.29 -15.64 -2.96
C ASP A 483 -20.78 -14.19 -2.85
N GLN A 484 -21.11 -13.73 -1.63
CA GLN A 484 -21.49 -12.35 -1.39
C GLN A 484 -20.37 -11.37 -1.76
N THR A 485 -19.14 -11.71 -1.39
CA THR A 485 -17.95 -10.90 -1.71
C THR A 485 -17.70 -10.86 -3.22
N LEU A 486 -17.89 -11.98 -3.92
CA LEU A 486 -17.78 -12.04 -5.38
C LEU A 486 -18.86 -11.19 -6.08
N ARG A 487 -20.10 -11.17 -5.57
CA ARG A 487 -21.15 -10.28 -6.08
C ARG A 487 -20.78 -8.81 -5.91
N ALA A 488 -20.22 -8.44 -4.76
CA ALA A 488 -19.72 -7.09 -4.53
C ALA A 488 -18.55 -6.75 -5.46
N LEU A 489 -17.64 -7.69 -5.68
CA LEU A 489 -16.52 -7.53 -6.62
C LEU A 489 -17.02 -7.36 -8.06
N LYS A 490 -18.01 -8.16 -8.48
CA LYS A 490 -18.61 -8.11 -9.81
C LYS A 490 -19.26 -6.76 -10.10
N SER A 491 -19.89 -6.13 -9.11
CA SER A 491 -20.52 -4.81 -9.28
C SER A 491 -19.52 -3.67 -9.54
N GLN A 492 -18.21 -3.92 -9.33
CA GLN A 492 -17.13 -2.96 -9.50
C GLN A 492 -16.39 -3.14 -10.85
N ILE A 493 -16.86 -4.05 -11.72
CA ILE A 493 -16.19 -4.39 -12.98
C ILE A 493 -16.82 -3.61 -14.13
N ASN A 494 -15.99 -3.05 -14.99
CA ASN A 494 -16.33 -2.62 -16.34
C ASN A 494 -15.80 -3.64 -17.35
N ASP A 495 -16.57 -4.03 -18.35
CA ASP A 495 -16.35 -5.17 -19.26
C ASP A 495 -15.01 -5.22 -20.03
N LYS A 496 -14.19 -4.18 -19.98
CA LYS A 496 -12.92 -4.09 -20.71
C LYS A 496 -11.68 -4.07 -19.82
N ASP A 497 -11.82 -4.35 -18.52
CA ASP A 497 -10.80 -4.04 -17.53
C ASP A 497 -10.06 -5.28 -17.01
N LEU A 498 -8.81 -5.09 -16.62
CA LEU A 498 -7.99 -6.03 -15.84
C LEU A 498 -8.76 -6.59 -14.63
N ARG A 499 -9.69 -5.81 -14.06
CA ARG A 499 -10.57 -6.21 -12.96
C ARG A 499 -11.43 -7.43 -13.31
N ARG A 500 -11.91 -7.58 -14.57
CA ARG A 500 -12.64 -8.75 -15.00
C ARG A 500 -11.79 -10.03 -14.85
N LYS A 501 -10.54 -10.01 -15.30
CA LYS A 501 -9.63 -11.15 -15.16
C LYS A 501 -9.44 -11.50 -13.69
N LYS A 502 -9.23 -10.50 -12.85
CA LYS A 502 -9.10 -10.68 -11.40
C LYS A 502 -10.36 -11.25 -10.75
N TYR A 503 -11.53 -10.83 -11.17
CA TYR A 503 -12.79 -11.40 -10.71
C TYR A 503 -12.88 -12.88 -11.08
N LEU A 504 -12.64 -13.25 -12.34
CA LEU A 504 -12.69 -14.63 -12.81
C LEU A 504 -11.68 -15.54 -12.09
N GLU A 505 -10.49 -15.04 -11.74
CA GLU A 505 -9.54 -15.76 -10.90
C GLU A 505 -10.16 -16.16 -9.54
N ARG A 506 -10.91 -15.26 -8.91
CA ARG A 506 -11.58 -15.52 -7.62
C ARG A 506 -12.84 -16.36 -7.79
N GLU A 507 -13.59 -16.17 -8.86
CA GLU A 507 -14.75 -16.99 -9.20
C GLU A 507 -14.32 -18.45 -9.46
N SER A 508 -13.22 -18.67 -10.18
CA SER A 508 -12.59 -19.99 -10.36
C SER A 508 -12.22 -20.63 -9.01
N SER A 509 -11.61 -19.86 -8.10
CA SER A 509 -11.30 -20.33 -6.74
C SER A 509 -12.55 -20.74 -5.95
N TYR A 510 -13.62 -19.97 -6.05
CA TYR A 510 -14.91 -20.29 -5.43
C TYR A 510 -15.50 -21.61 -5.93
N TRP A 511 -15.53 -21.81 -7.25
CA TRP A 511 -16.03 -23.07 -7.82
C TRP A 511 -15.15 -24.25 -7.42
N ASN A 512 -13.82 -24.07 -7.36
CA ASN A 512 -12.90 -25.08 -6.89
C ASN A 512 -13.21 -25.52 -5.45
N ALA A 513 -13.38 -24.58 -4.53
CA ALA A 513 -13.71 -24.89 -3.13
C ALA A 513 -15.11 -25.54 -3.01
N ARG A 514 -16.07 -25.15 -3.84
CA ARG A 514 -17.37 -25.83 -3.93
C ARG A 514 -17.24 -27.28 -4.42
N ALA A 515 -16.36 -27.53 -5.38
CA ALA A 515 -16.08 -28.88 -5.86
C ALA A 515 -15.52 -29.76 -4.76
N HIS A 516 -14.54 -29.26 -4.00
CA HIS A 516 -13.97 -29.98 -2.86
C HIS A 516 -15.01 -30.28 -1.78
N LEU A 517 -15.84 -29.29 -1.43
CA LEU A 517 -16.94 -29.52 -0.47
C LEU A 517 -17.96 -30.55 -0.98
N ALA A 518 -18.32 -30.52 -2.27
CA ALA A 518 -19.24 -31.49 -2.86
C ALA A 518 -18.64 -32.91 -2.89
N GLN A 519 -17.34 -33.03 -3.17
CA GLN A 519 -16.63 -34.32 -3.06
C GLN A 519 -16.64 -34.86 -1.63
N LEU A 520 -16.37 -34.01 -0.63
CA LEU A 520 -16.42 -34.39 0.77
C LEU A 520 -17.81 -34.91 1.16
N GLN A 521 -18.87 -34.38 0.53
CA GLN A 521 -20.26 -34.80 0.69
C GLN A 521 -20.67 -35.98 -0.20
N ASN A 522 -19.73 -36.55 -0.95
CA ASN A 522 -19.96 -37.60 -1.94
C ASN A 522 -20.91 -37.24 -3.10
N ARG A 523 -21.03 -35.93 -3.39
CA ARG A 523 -21.84 -35.39 -4.48
C ARG A 523 -20.99 -35.21 -5.73
N LYS A 524 -20.55 -36.33 -6.31
CA LYS A 524 -19.55 -36.36 -7.37
C LYS A 524 -19.96 -35.61 -8.65
N LEU A 525 -21.23 -35.66 -9.06
CA LEU A 525 -21.70 -34.97 -10.26
C LEU A 525 -21.71 -33.46 -10.06
N ASP A 526 -22.15 -33.00 -8.87
CA ASP A 526 -22.10 -31.58 -8.55
C ASP A 526 -20.64 -31.08 -8.48
N ALA A 527 -19.75 -31.89 -7.90
CA ALA A 527 -18.32 -31.56 -7.84
C ALA A 527 -17.74 -31.41 -9.24
N MET A 528 -18.10 -32.31 -10.19
CA MET A 528 -17.64 -32.24 -11.56
C MET A 528 -18.13 -30.95 -12.25
N ALA A 529 -19.41 -30.59 -12.06
CA ALA A 529 -19.96 -29.35 -12.60
C ALA A 529 -19.23 -28.12 -12.07
N TYR A 530 -18.89 -28.10 -10.78
CA TYR A 530 -18.13 -27.01 -10.17
C TYR A 530 -16.69 -26.94 -10.69
N TYR A 531 -15.99 -28.07 -10.86
CA TYR A 531 -14.67 -28.10 -11.48
C TYR A 531 -14.70 -27.57 -12.92
N GLN A 532 -15.72 -27.95 -13.68
CA GLN A 532 -15.89 -27.42 -15.05
C GLN A 532 -16.05 -25.92 -15.05
N SER A 533 -16.85 -25.35 -14.14
CA SER A 533 -16.98 -23.90 -13.96
C SER A 533 -15.65 -23.25 -13.60
N ALA A 534 -14.92 -23.80 -12.64
CA ALA A 534 -13.62 -23.30 -12.22
C ALA A 534 -12.60 -23.26 -13.38
N LEU A 535 -12.55 -24.32 -14.17
CA LEU A 535 -11.65 -24.41 -15.34
C LEU A 535 -12.03 -23.40 -16.43
N LEU A 536 -13.33 -23.17 -16.67
CA LEU A 536 -13.79 -22.20 -17.64
C LEU A 536 -13.43 -20.77 -17.24
N ASP A 537 -13.67 -20.40 -15.98
CA ASP A 537 -13.31 -19.08 -15.47
C ASP A 537 -11.80 -18.83 -15.52
N ARG A 538 -11.00 -19.86 -15.23
CA ARG A 538 -9.54 -19.81 -15.32
C ARG A 538 -9.06 -19.66 -16.77
N LEU A 539 -9.65 -20.37 -17.70
CA LEU A 539 -9.37 -20.21 -19.13
C LEU A 539 -9.71 -18.79 -19.60
N GLU A 540 -10.88 -18.26 -19.22
CA GLU A 540 -11.34 -16.93 -19.61
C GLU A 540 -10.47 -15.83 -18.97
N SER A 541 -10.01 -15.99 -17.74
CA SER A 541 -9.09 -15.05 -17.10
C SER A 541 -7.69 -15.04 -17.72
N GLY A 542 -7.32 -16.11 -18.42
CA GLY A 542 -5.97 -16.35 -18.91
C GLY A 542 -4.97 -16.70 -17.81
N SER A 543 -5.45 -17.10 -16.61
CA SER A 543 -4.62 -17.48 -15.47
C SER A 543 -4.23 -18.97 -15.52
N LEU A 544 -3.71 -19.41 -16.66
CA LEU A 544 -3.24 -20.76 -16.86
C LEU A 544 -1.87 -20.97 -16.19
N PRO A 545 -1.58 -22.19 -15.71
CA PRO A 545 -0.23 -22.55 -15.28
C PRO A 545 0.78 -22.32 -16.40
N ALA A 546 2.01 -21.98 -16.04
CA ALA A 546 3.08 -21.87 -17.02
C ALA A 546 3.38 -23.23 -17.67
N PRO A 547 3.89 -23.27 -18.90
CA PRO A 547 4.33 -24.50 -19.50
C PRO A 547 5.30 -25.26 -18.59
N GLY A 548 4.93 -26.52 -18.24
CA GLY A 548 5.69 -27.36 -17.30
C GLY A 548 5.31 -27.19 -15.81
N GLU A 549 4.48 -26.23 -15.46
CA GLU A 549 3.94 -26.09 -14.12
C GLU A 549 2.79 -27.06 -13.89
N LYS A 550 2.72 -27.65 -12.69
CA LYS A 550 1.64 -28.58 -12.33
C LYS A 550 0.29 -27.86 -12.22
N ASP A 551 -0.73 -28.43 -12.85
CA ASP A 551 -2.10 -27.93 -12.83
C ASP A 551 -2.98 -28.73 -11.86
N ASN A 552 -2.91 -28.41 -10.58
CA ASN A 552 -3.67 -29.15 -9.55
C ASN A 552 -5.20 -29.11 -9.79
N LEU A 553 -5.75 -28.01 -10.28
CA LEU A 553 -7.19 -27.90 -10.55
C LEU A 553 -7.61 -28.82 -11.70
N ALA A 554 -6.84 -28.86 -12.78
CA ALA A 554 -7.12 -29.76 -13.90
C ALA A 554 -6.88 -31.22 -13.53
N ASP A 555 -5.83 -31.53 -12.75
CA ASP A 555 -5.52 -32.88 -12.26
C ASP A 555 -6.63 -33.44 -11.36
N ASP A 556 -7.13 -32.64 -10.42
CA ASP A 556 -8.23 -33.00 -9.51
C ASP A 556 -9.53 -33.22 -10.28
N ALA A 557 -9.84 -32.35 -11.22
CA ALA A 557 -11.01 -32.48 -12.09
C ALA A 557 -10.91 -33.69 -13.00
N HIS A 558 -9.75 -33.96 -13.60
CA HIS A 558 -9.51 -35.15 -14.44
C HIS A 558 -9.60 -36.44 -13.62
N THR A 559 -9.07 -36.47 -12.42
CA THR A 559 -9.18 -37.61 -11.50
C THR A 559 -10.66 -37.93 -11.20
N LEU A 560 -11.45 -36.89 -10.92
CA LEU A 560 -12.89 -37.06 -10.70
C LEU A 560 -13.62 -37.50 -11.97
N TRP A 561 -13.29 -36.92 -13.13
CA TRP A 561 -13.81 -37.32 -14.45
C TRP A 561 -13.61 -38.82 -14.70
N ALA A 562 -12.38 -39.32 -14.52
CA ALA A 562 -12.05 -40.75 -14.65
C ALA A 562 -12.84 -41.61 -13.66
N SER A 563 -13.03 -41.18 -12.41
CA SER A 563 -13.83 -41.88 -11.39
C SER A 563 -15.33 -41.99 -11.72
N LEU A 564 -15.80 -41.12 -12.61
CA LEU A 564 -17.18 -41.11 -13.14
C LEU A 564 -17.32 -41.92 -14.44
N GLY A 565 -16.25 -42.55 -14.93
CA GLY A 565 -16.22 -43.37 -16.15
C GLY A 565 -15.84 -42.55 -17.41
N GLY A 566 -15.38 -41.32 -17.27
CA GLY A 566 -14.87 -40.53 -18.39
C GLY A 566 -13.51 -41.08 -18.90
N THR A 567 -13.27 -40.94 -20.21
CA THR A 567 -12.00 -41.33 -20.85
C THR A 567 -11.04 -40.17 -20.96
N ASP A 568 -9.74 -40.45 -21.08
CA ASP A 568 -8.69 -39.46 -21.29
C ASP A 568 -8.89 -38.68 -22.59
N ASP A 569 -9.32 -39.34 -23.67
CA ASP A 569 -9.59 -38.67 -24.94
C ASP A 569 -10.81 -37.76 -24.85
N GLY A 570 -11.86 -38.17 -24.13
CA GLY A 570 -13.01 -37.37 -23.86
C GLY A 570 -12.66 -36.13 -23.05
N TRP A 571 -11.79 -36.24 -22.04
CA TRP A 571 -11.27 -35.13 -21.25
C TRP A 571 -10.47 -34.12 -22.10
N LYS A 572 -9.50 -34.65 -22.87
CA LYS A 572 -8.67 -33.82 -23.77
C LYS A 572 -9.50 -33.06 -24.79
N SER A 573 -10.46 -33.76 -25.42
CA SER A 573 -11.37 -33.12 -26.38
C SER A 573 -12.21 -32.02 -25.73
N TRP A 574 -12.84 -32.30 -24.57
CA TRP A 574 -13.64 -31.32 -23.86
C TRP A 574 -12.82 -30.08 -23.49
N TYR A 575 -11.59 -30.26 -22.97
CA TYR A 575 -10.74 -29.13 -22.54
C TYR A 575 -10.23 -28.34 -23.75
N ALA A 576 -9.80 -28.99 -24.82
CA ALA A 576 -9.32 -28.36 -26.03
C ALA A 576 -10.45 -27.59 -26.77
N ASP A 577 -11.65 -28.17 -26.85
CA ASP A 577 -12.81 -27.52 -27.48
C ASP A 577 -13.22 -26.26 -26.74
N ARG A 578 -13.15 -26.26 -25.40
CA ARG A 578 -13.48 -25.09 -24.58
C ARG A 578 -12.40 -24.01 -24.71
N ALA A 579 -11.13 -24.36 -24.70
CA ALA A 579 -10.03 -23.43 -24.92
C ALA A 579 -10.12 -22.78 -26.31
N ALA A 580 -10.43 -23.59 -27.35
CA ALA A 580 -10.64 -23.08 -28.71
C ALA A 580 -11.88 -22.18 -28.83
N ALA A 581 -12.98 -22.54 -28.15
CA ALA A 581 -14.18 -21.73 -28.13
C ALA A 581 -13.94 -20.35 -27.48
N LEU A 582 -13.20 -20.31 -26.37
CA LEU A 582 -12.84 -19.05 -25.70
C LEU A 582 -11.87 -18.21 -26.54
N ALA A 583 -10.87 -18.83 -27.16
CA ALA A 583 -9.97 -18.14 -28.08
C ALA A 583 -10.74 -17.51 -29.27
N ASN A 584 -11.76 -18.20 -29.76
CA ASN A 584 -12.64 -17.68 -30.82
C ASN A 584 -13.60 -16.59 -30.32
N GLN A 585 -14.10 -16.68 -29.08
CA GLN A 585 -14.97 -15.66 -28.48
C GLN A 585 -14.27 -14.31 -28.32
N SER A 586 -12.98 -14.29 -28.12
CA SER A 586 -12.24 -13.02 -28.08
C SER A 586 -12.29 -12.23 -29.39
N HIS A 587 -12.68 -12.87 -30.47
CA HIS A 587 -12.87 -12.26 -31.79
C HIS A 587 -14.36 -12.15 -32.22
N LEU A 588 -15.29 -12.69 -31.42
CA LEU A 588 -16.72 -12.56 -31.68
C LEU A 588 -17.23 -11.20 -31.19
N THR A 589 -17.25 -10.23 -32.08
CA THR A 589 -18.16 -9.08 -31.91
C THR A 589 -19.59 -9.60 -32.08
N TRP A 590 -20.46 -9.27 -31.11
CA TRP A 590 -21.91 -9.48 -31.31
C TRP A 590 -22.33 -8.68 -32.53
N GLU A 591 -22.53 -9.38 -33.65
CA GLU A 591 -23.16 -8.75 -34.81
C GLU A 591 -24.67 -8.82 -34.63
N THR A 592 -25.31 -7.67 -34.65
CA THR A 592 -26.75 -7.62 -34.77
C THR A 592 -27.10 -8.20 -36.15
N ALA A 593 -27.70 -9.37 -36.15
CA ALA A 593 -28.15 -10.01 -37.40
C ALA A 593 -29.06 -9.04 -38.17
N GLN A 594 -28.58 -8.61 -39.31
CA GLN A 594 -29.37 -7.76 -40.20
C GLN A 594 -30.36 -8.64 -41.00
N GLY A 595 -31.58 -8.69 -40.53
CA GLY A 595 -32.65 -9.40 -41.21
C GLY A 595 -33.43 -10.37 -40.34
N PRO A 596 -34.57 -10.85 -40.80
CA PRO A 596 -35.36 -11.82 -40.07
C PRO A 596 -34.63 -13.16 -40.01
N LEU A 597 -34.71 -13.84 -38.85
CA LEU A 597 -34.23 -15.21 -38.71
C LEU A 597 -34.87 -16.10 -39.79
N PRO A 598 -34.08 -17.00 -40.40
CA PRO A 598 -34.65 -17.95 -41.34
C PRO A 598 -35.69 -18.84 -40.65
N PRO A 599 -36.76 -19.24 -41.33
CA PRO A 599 -37.74 -20.13 -40.72
C PRO A 599 -37.08 -21.45 -40.33
N PHE A 600 -37.37 -21.90 -39.12
CA PHE A 600 -36.92 -23.19 -38.62
C PHE A 600 -38.06 -23.98 -38.00
N GLN A 601 -37.88 -25.28 -37.92
CA GLN A 601 -38.78 -26.21 -37.28
C GLN A 601 -37.93 -27.21 -36.46
N LEU A 602 -38.16 -27.25 -35.16
CA LEU A 602 -37.43 -28.12 -34.21
C LEU A 602 -38.44 -28.93 -33.41
N THR A 603 -38.18 -30.21 -33.21
CA THR A 603 -39.00 -31.07 -32.38
C THR A 603 -38.27 -31.32 -31.06
N ASP A 604 -38.93 -31.06 -29.93
CA ASP A 604 -38.36 -31.30 -28.61
C ASP A 604 -38.40 -32.79 -28.22
N LEU A 605 -37.78 -33.12 -27.11
CA LEU A 605 -37.71 -34.51 -26.60
C LEU A 605 -39.07 -35.08 -26.22
N GLN A 606 -40.10 -34.25 -26.10
CA GLN A 606 -41.51 -34.64 -25.85
C GLN A 606 -42.28 -34.77 -27.10
N GLY A 607 -41.66 -34.62 -28.29
CA GLY A 607 -42.29 -34.73 -29.60
C GLY A 607 -43.06 -33.48 -30.03
N LYS A 608 -42.97 -32.37 -29.28
CA LYS A 608 -43.61 -31.13 -29.65
C LYS A 608 -42.75 -30.38 -30.68
N THR A 609 -43.35 -29.99 -31.78
CA THR A 609 -42.71 -29.21 -32.83
C THR A 609 -42.81 -27.71 -32.53
N TRP A 610 -41.69 -27.00 -32.59
CA TRP A 610 -41.58 -25.56 -32.42
C TRP A 610 -41.19 -24.92 -33.74
N GLN A 611 -41.87 -23.84 -34.08
CA GLN A 611 -41.59 -23.05 -35.28
C GLN A 611 -41.22 -21.61 -34.88
N LEU A 612 -40.51 -20.89 -35.74
CA LEU A 612 -40.16 -19.48 -35.49
C LEU A 612 -41.38 -18.61 -35.17
N ALA A 613 -42.53 -18.93 -35.75
CA ALA A 613 -43.79 -18.22 -35.51
C ALA A 613 -44.26 -18.34 -34.05
N ASP A 614 -44.01 -19.48 -33.37
CA ASP A 614 -44.42 -19.76 -31.99
C ASP A 614 -43.61 -18.95 -30.98
N LEU A 615 -42.47 -18.38 -31.42
CA LEU A 615 -41.53 -17.64 -30.63
C LEU A 615 -41.67 -16.12 -30.79
N LYS A 616 -42.58 -15.66 -31.62
CA LYS A 616 -42.83 -14.23 -31.88
C LYS A 616 -43.19 -13.51 -30.57
N GLY A 617 -42.45 -12.43 -30.27
CA GLY A 617 -42.64 -11.63 -29.06
C GLY A 617 -41.94 -12.22 -27.79
N LYS A 618 -41.16 -13.27 -27.95
CA LYS A 618 -40.36 -13.87 -26.85
C LYS A 618 -38.87 -13.64 -27.10
N VAL A 619 -38.13 -13.47 -26.05
CA VAL A 619 -36.66 -13.57 -26.06
C VAL A 619 -36.29 -15.04 -26.03
N VAL A 620 -35.61 -15.53 -27.05
CA VAL A 620 -35.25 -16.94 -27.20
C VAL A 620 -33.74 -17.07 -27.08
N PHE A 621 -33.30 -17.87 -26.13
CA PHE A 621 -31.90 -18.29 -26.00
C PHE A 621 -31.75 -19.66 -26.68
N LEU A 622 -30.96 -19.73 -27.75
CA LEU A 622 -30.59 -21.00 -28.37
C LEU A 622 -29.20 -21.41 -27.91
N ASN A 623 -29.11 -22.50 -27.18
CA ASN A 623 -27.84 -23.11 -26.81
C ASN A 623 -27.70 -24.41 -27.62
N PHE A 624 -26.70 -24.44 -28.50
CA PHE A 624 -26.38 -25.63 -29.27
C PHE A 624 -25.33 -26.45 -28.57
N TRP A 625 -25.65 -27.67 -28.18
CA TRP A 625 -24.67 -28.61 -27.64
C TRP A 625 -24.84 -29.95 -28.34
N ALA A 626 -23.73 -30.55 -28.69
CA ALA A 626 -23.68 -31.89 -29.25
C ALA A 626 -23.23 -32.86 -28.17
N SER A 627 -23.93 -34.00 -28.06
CA SER A 627 -23.42 -35.16 -27.35
C SER A 627 -22.42 -35.81 -28.28
N SER A 628 -21.12 -35.66 -28.03
CA SER A 628 -20.06 -36.44 -28.63
C SER A 628 -19.74 -37.62 -27.76
#